data_7f5c80a027159c49a3449bf505dd0232
#
_entry.id   7f5c80a027159c49a3449bf505dd0232
#
_cell.length_a   1.000
_cell.length_b   1.000
_cell.length_c   1.000
_cell.angle_alpha   90.00
_cell.angle_beta   90.00
_cell.angle_gamma   90.00
#
_symmetry.space_group_name_H-M   'P 1'
#
loop_
_entity.id
_entity.type
_entity.pdbx_description
1 polymer ?
#
loop_
_entity_poly.entity_id
_entity_poly.type
_entity_poly.pdbx_seq_one_letter_code
_entity_poly.pdbx_strand_id
1 'polypeptide(L)'
;SCAQDLLTNVTQNPNSIFYSTAGQSLDIIDPATGQSKCFNLLDAVADRLQRGGRFVPDSTAVAGGGAFGLDLAGWKRVGLTYAQVLGARPTLTPAQALQAWRDSQAIVPNDPKRFLSRTFISPVERNSVFAEGSYTLSDSAKVYGEALYNKRESAQKSWRQLFPNVAAANPSNPFGEIARSIVTIPTNQEQEVEFKRAVVGITGEWSSGFLDGWSYDAYIQRAESDATYVNDIIY
;
A
#
# COMPACT_ATOMS: atom_id res chain seq x y z
N SER A 1 -10.81 -9.82 -4.74
CA SER A 1 -11.43 -8.64 -5.40
C SER A 1 -12.21 -7.87 -4.36
N CYS A 2 -12.36 -6.56 -4.55
CA CYS A 2 -13.13 -5.66 -3.65
C CYS A 2 -14.52 -6.23 -3.30
N ALA A 3 -15.18 -6.83 -4.26
CA ALA A 3 -16.47 -7.47 -4.07
C ALA A 3 -16.43 -8.65 -3.09
N GLN A 4 -15.42 -9.46 -3.17
CA GLN A 4 -15.30 -10.67 -2.38
C GLN A 4 -14.86 -10.37 -0.94
N ASP A 5 -13.96 -9.41 -0.78
CA ASP A 5 -13.49 -8.96 0.54
C ASP A 5 -14.61 -8.26 1.33
N LEU A 6 -15.45 -7.49 0.66
CA LEU A 6 -16.60 -6.84 1.27
C LEU A 6 -17.70 -7.84 1.64
N LEU A 7 -18.01 -8.81 0.79
CA LEU A 7 -18.97 -9.88 1.11
C LEU A 7 -18.52 -10.70 2.30
N THR A 8 -17.25 -11.08 2.37
CA THR A 8 -16.71 -11.85 3.49
C THR A 8 -16.76 -11.04 4.79
N ASN A 9 -16.41 -9.77 4.77
CA ASN A 9 -16.47 -8.91 5.96
C ASN A 9 -17.90 -8.64 6.44
N VAL A 10 -18.84 -8.48 5.52
CA VAL A 10 -20.24 -8.17 5.85
C VAL A 10 -20.97 -9.38 6.38
N THR A 11 -20.72 -10.57 5.84
CA THR A 11 -21.43 -11.79 6.19
C THR A 11 -20.83 -12.51 7.41
N GLN A 12 -19.55 -12.32 7.71
CA GLN A 12 -18.85 -13.06 8.74
C GLN A 12 -18.49 -12.24 9.99
N ASN A 13 -18.54 -10.92 9.93
CA ASN A 13 -18.19 -10.06 11.05
C ASN A 13 -19.37 -9.19 11.49
N PRO A 14 -20.11 -9.60 12.55
CA PRO A 14 -21.22 -8.82 13.07
C PRO A 14 -20.84 -7.45 13.64
N ASN A 15 -19.55 -7.23 13.92
CA ASN A 15 -19.04 -5.94 14.38
C ASN A 15 -18.57 -5.04 13.22
N SER A 16 -18.71 -5.48 11.98
CA SER A 16 -18.41 -4.63 10.83
C SER A 16 -19.36 -3.44 10.79
N ILE A 17 -18.84 -2.24 10.50
CA ILE A 17 -19.66 -1.04 10.27
C ILE A 17 -20.69 -1.22 9.14
N PHE A 18 -20.52 -2.25 8.33
CA PHE A 18 -21.41 -2.64 7.24
C PHE A 18 -22.43 -3.71 7.65
N TYR A 19 -22.34 -4.25 8.88
CA TYR A 19 -23.27 -5.25 9.37
C TYR A 19 -24.50 -4.56 9.97
N SER A 20 -25.66 -4.89 9.47
CA SER A 20 -26.92 -4.42 10.04
C SER A 20 -27.37 -5.32 11.19
N THR A 21 -27.59 -4.76 12.37
CA THR A 21 -28.17 -5.44 13.53
C THR A 21 -29.59 -5.94 13.29
N ALA A 22 -30.25 -5.55 12.21
CA ALA A 22 -31.57 -5.99 11.82
C ALA A 22 -31.59 -7.32 11.04
N GLY A 23 -30.46 -8.06 11.03
CA GLY A 23 -30.36 -9.35 10.31
C GLY A 23 -30.32 -9.25 8.78
N GLN A 24 -30.35 -8.04 8.25
CA GLN A 24 -30.11 -7.80 6.83
C GLN A 24 -28.61 -7.58 6.67
N SER A 25 -27.92 -8.53 6.04
CA SER A 25 -26.62 -8.23 5.46
C SER A 25 -26.81 -6.93 4.68
N LEU A 26 -26.01 -5.92 4.97
CA LEU A 26 -25.97 -4.70 4.17
C LEU A 26 -25.51 -5.13 2.80
N ASP A 27 -26.48 -5.50 2.00
CA ASP A 27 -26.25 -6.11 0.72
C ASP A 27 -25.58 -5.06 -0.15
N ILE A 28 -24.30 -5.23 -0.34
CA ILE A 28 -23.46 -4.37 -1.16
C ILE A 28 -23.75 -4.63 -2.64
N ILE A 29 -24.72 -5.48 -2.91
CA ILE A 29 -25.17 -5.79 -4.27
C ILE A 29 -26.09 -4.68 -4.73
N ASP A 30 -25.72 -4.06 -5.83
CA ASP A 30 -26.57 -3.12 -6.53
C ASP A 30 -27.77 -3.90 -7.13
N PRO A 31 -28.99 -3.65 -6.67
CA PRO A 31 -30.14 -4.38 -7.18
C PRO A 31 -30.43 -4.15 -8.66
N ALA A 32 -29.93 -3.05 -9.23
CA ALA A 32 -30.11 -2.75 -10.64
C ALA A 32 -29.14 -3.53 -11.55
N THR A 33 -27.97 -3.89 -11.06
CA THR A 33 -26.93 -4.55 -11.86
C THR A 33 -26.60 -5.96 -11.38
N GLY A 34 -27.04 -6.35 -10.19
CA GLY A 34 -26.64 -7.59 -9.55
C GLY A 34 -25.16 -7.66 -9.18
N GLN A 35 -24.44 -6.57 -9.31
CA GLN A 35 -23.00 -6.49 -9.04
C GLN A 35 -22.74 -5.90 -7.67
N SER A 36 -21.67 -6.33 -7.04
CA SER A 36 -21.22 -5.75 -5.77
C SER A 36 -20.75 -4.32 -5.98
N LYS A 37 -21.31 -3.38 -5.20
CA LYS A 37 -20.81 -2.02 -5.11
C LYS A 37 -19.56 -2.02 -4.25
N CYS A 38 -18.45 -1.61 -4.80
CA CYS A 38 -17.24 -1.33 -4.06
C CYS A 38 -17.21 0.13 -3.64
N PHE A 39 -17.28 0.37 -2.34
CA PHE A 39 -17.16 1.71 -1.77
C PHE A 39 -15.71 2.00 -1.46
N ASN A 40 -15.08 2.84 -2.25
CA ASN A 40 -13.75 3.32 -1.98
C ASN A 40 -13.80 4.77 -1.50
N LEU A 41 -13.30 4.96 -0.30
CA LEU A 41 -13.01 6.27 0.26
C LEU A 41 -11.67 6.74 -0.28
N LEU A 42 -11.65 7.21 -1.51
CA LEU A 42 -10.44 7.72 -2.12
C LEU A 42 -10.55 9.19 -2.37
N ASP A 43 -9.45 9.86 -2.16
CA ASP A 43 -9.15 11.25 -2.47
C ASP A 43 -10.30 12.26 -2.26
N ALA A 44 -9.99 13.30 -1.56
CA ALA A 44 -10.91 14.41 -1.30
C ALA A 44 -12.13 14.08 -0.42
N VAL A 45 -12.06 13.05 0.41
CA VAL A 45 -13.03 12.82 1.48
C VAL A 45 -12.52 13.50 2.75
N ALA A 46 -13.38 14.25 3.42
CA ALA A 46 -13.10 14.79 4.73
C ALA A 46 -14.03 14.15 5.78
N ASP A 47 -13.45 13.63 6.85
CA ASP A 47 -14.17 13.19 8.03
C ASP A 47 -14.22 14.33 9.05
N ARG A 48 -15.42 14.65 9.54
CA ARG A 48 -15.64 15.55 10.66
C ARG A 48 -15.53 14.75 11.96
N LEU A 49 -14.56 15.09 12.83
CA LEU A 49 -14.19 14.19 13.92
C LEU A 49 -15.11 14.26 15.14
N GLN A 50 -15.65 15.41 15.48
CA GLN A 50 -16.49 15.57 16.69
C GLN A 50 -17.95 15.23 16.44
N ARG A 51 -18.54 15.83 15.42
CA ARG A 51 -19.97 15.60 15.08
C ARG A 51 -20.17 14.39 14.15
N GLY A 52 -19.07 13.80 13.71
CA GLY A 52 -19.08 12.71 12.76
C GLY A 52 -19.51 13.13 11.34
N GLY A 53 -19.24 12.26 10.40
CA GLY A 53 -19.71 12.43 9.04
C GLY A 53 -18.60 12.61 8.03
N ARG A 54 -18.87 12.08 6.86
CA ARG A 54 -17.98 12.13 5.70
C ARG A 54 -18.53 13.06 4.66
N PHE A 55 -17.66 13.82 4.04
CA PHE A 55 -18.00 14.81 3.04
C PHE A 55 -17.08 14.68 1.84
N VAL A 56 -17.63 14.89 0.66
CA VAL A 56 -16.86 15.03 -0.59
C VAL A 56 -17.08 16.43 -1.16
N PRO A 57 -16.09 17.01 -1.82
CA PRO A 57 -16.25 18.28 -2.49
C PRO A 57 -17.35 18.20 -3.55
N ASP A 58 -18.27 19.15 -3.51
CA ASP A 58 -19.33 19.32 -4.50
C ASP A 58 -19.68 20.80 -4.58
N SER A 59 -19.24 21.46 -5.62
CA SER A 59 -19.46 22.91 -5.81
C SER A 59 -20.94 23.31 -5.90
N THR A 60 -21.83 22.35 -6.12
CA THR A 60 -23.28 22.58 -6.17
C THR A 60 -23.96 22.38 -4.82
N ALA A 61 -23.26 21.82 -3.84
CA ALA A 61 -23.81 21.56 -2.51
C ALA A 61 -24.01 22.86 -1.74
N VAL A 62 -25.20 22.99 -1.15
CA VAL A 62 -25.58 24.12 -0.28
C VAL A 62 -25.79 23.64 1.14
N ALA A 63 -25.54 24.51 2.11
CA ALA A 63 -25.74 24.19 3.53
C ALA A 63 -27.20 23.78 3.79
N GLY A 64 -27.39 22.66 4.49
CA GLY A 64 -28.71 22.08 4.74
C GLY A 64 -29.38 21.47 3.49
N GLY A 65 -28.62 21.36 2.40
CA GLY A 65 -29.10 20.75 1.15
C GLY A 65 -28.91 19.23 1.11
N GLY A 66 -29.02 18.70 -0.12
CA GLY A 66 -28.95 17.27 -0.37
C GLY A 66 -30.22 16.52 0.00
N ALA A 67 -30.24 15.25 -0.32
CA ALA A 67 -31.39 14.38 -0.09
C ALA A 67 -31.80 14.25 1.39
N PHE A 68 -30.91 14.56 2.30
CA PHE A 68 -31.08 14.38 3.75
C PHE A 68 -30.91 15.68 4.57
N GLY A 69 -30.74 16.83 3.91
CA GLY A 69 -30.53 18.09 4.61
C GLY A 69 -29.21 18.20 5.37
N LEU A 70 -28.21 17.40 5.01
CA LEU A 70 -26.96 17.26 5.76
C LEU A 70 -25.72 17.81 5.01
N ASP A 71 -25.90 18.34 3.82
CA ASP A 71 -24.81 18.95 3.06
C ASP A 71 -24.32 20.25 3.72
N LEU A 72 -23.06 20.56 3.46
CA LEU A 72 -22.46 21.86 3.77
C LEU A 72 -22.19 22.61 2.47
N ALA A 73 -22.02 23.92 2.54
CA ALA A 73 -21.66 24.71 1.38
C ALA A 73 -20.37 24.19 0.74
N GLY A 74 -20.45 23.76 -0.52
CA GLY A 74 -19.34 23.17 -1.26
C GLY A 74 -18.98 21.71 -0.91
N TRP A 75 -19.79 21.06 -0.04
CA TRP A 75 -19.50 19.71 0.44
C TRP A 75 -20.76 18.87 0.58
N LYS A 76 -20.81 17.80 -0.16
CA LYS A 76 -21.89 16.81 -0.10
C LYS A 76 -21.66 15.80 1.01
N ARG A 77 -22.67 15.58 1.85
CA ARG A 77 -22.65 14.56 2.89
C ARG A 77 -22.77 13.16 2.27
N VAL A 78 -21.86 12.27 2.65
CA VAL A 78 -21.78 10.89 2.16
C VAL A 78 -21.60 9.91 3.32
N GLY A 79 -21.76 8.63 3.07
CA GLY A 79 -21.54 7.58 4.06
C GLY A 79 -22.49 7.67 5.25
N LEU A 80 -23.79 7.94 5.01
CA LEU A 80 -24.79 7.93 6.06
C LEU A 80 -24.93 6.55 6.68
N THR A 81 -25.23 6.48 7.97
CA THR A 81 -25.72 5.24 8.58
C THR A 81 -27.17 5.02 8.20
N TYR A 82 -27.63 3.77 8.23
CA TYR A 82 -29.04 3.46 7.96
C TYR A 82 -29.98 4.16 8.96
N ALA A 83 -29.58 4.28 10.22
CA ALA A 83 -30.30 5.02 11.23
C ALA A 83 -30.44 6.52 10.91
N GLN A 84 -29.39 7.15 10.35
CA GLN A 84 -29.45 8.55 9.90
C GLN A 84 -30.42 8.74 8.73
N VAL A 85 -30.50 7.77 7.82
CA VAL A 85 -31.46 7.80 6.71
C VAL A 85 -32.89 7.73 7.24
N LEU A 86 -33.17 6.80 8.15
CA LEU A 86 -34.50 6.67 8.76
C LEU A 86 -34.87 7.88 9.61
N GLY A 87 -33.91 8.42 10.38
CA GLY A 87 -34.15 9.62 11.20
C GLY A 87 -34.47 10.86 10.38
N ALA A 88 -33.80 11.04 9.24
CA ALA A 88 -34.04 12.15 8.32
C ALA A 88 -35.32 11.99 7.48
N ARG A 89 -35.73 10.75 7.22
CA ARG A 89 -36.89 10.41 6.39
C ARG A 89 -37.70 9.25 6.95
N PRO A 90 -38.43 9.47 8.04
CA PRO A 90 -39.14 8.39 8.74
C PRO A 90 -40.30 7.78 7.94
N THR A 91 -40.73 8.42 6.87
CA THR A 91 -41.82 7.96 6.01
C THR A 91 -41.41 6.98 4.92
N LEU A 92 -40.09 6.73 4.77
CA LEU A 92 -39.60 5.77 3.79
C LEU A 92 -39.97 4.34 4.19
N THR A 93 -40.39 3.55 3.22
CA THR A 93 -40.44 2.10 3.40
C THR A 93 -39.05 1.53 3.62
N PRO A 94 -38.91 0.34 4.21
CA PRO A 94 -37.60 -0.30 4.41
C PRO A 94 -36.80 -0.44 3.11
N ALA A 95 -37.44 -0.76 1.99
CA ALA A 95 -36.78 -0.87 0.71
C ALA A 95 -36.27 0.49 0.18
N GLN A 96 -37.08 1.54 0.34
CA GLN A 96 -36.68 2.90 -0.02
C GLN A 96 -35.58 3.42 0.89
N ALA A 97 -35.63 3.16 2.18
CA ALA A 97 -34.57 3.54 3.13
C ALA A 97 -33.25 2.83 2.81
N LEU A 98 -33.31 1.56 2.46
CA LEU A 98 -32.14 0.79 2.05
C LEU A 98 -31.53 1.33 0.76
N GLN A 99 -32.36 1.68 -0.23
CA GLN A 99 -31.88 2.27 -1.46
C GLN A 99 -31.26 3.66 -1.20
N ALA A 100 -31.93 4.51 -0.42
CA ALA A 100 -31.42 5.82 -0.06
C ALA A 100 -30.10 5.74 0.73
N TRP A 101 -29.95 4.74 1.61
CA TRP A 101 -28.69 4.46 2.27
C TRP A 101 -27.60 4.04 1.28
N ARG A 102 -27.90 3.13 0.37
CA ARG A 102 -26.97 2.72 -0.70
C ARG A 102 -26.52 3.89 -1.54
N ASP A 103 -27.44 4.76 -1.92
CA ASP A 103 -27.12 5.95 -2.72
C ASP A 103 -26.23 6.94 -1.95
N SER A 104 -26.42 7.03 -0.64
CA SER A 104 -25.54 7.84 0.23
C SER A 104 -24.11 7.31 0.33
N GLN A 105 -23.91 6.02 0.09
CA GLN A 105 -22.59 5.38 0.10
C GLN A 105 -21.85 5.54 -1.23
N ALA A 106 -22.57 5.89 -2.32
CA ALA A 106 -21.98 6.12 -3.64
C ALA A 106 -21.10 7.35 -3.61
N ILE A 107 -19.88 7.12 -3.19
CA ILE A 107 -18.92 8.15 -2.92
C ILE A 107 -17.97 8.25 -4.10
N VAL A 108 -17.20 8.72 -4.43
CA VAL A 108 -16.18 8.90 -5.47
C VAL A 108 -16.03 7.64 -6.32
N PRO A 109 -16.07 7.75 -7.62
CA PRO A 109 -15.75 6.63 -8.48
C PRO A 109 -14.38 6.10 -8.10
N ASN A 110 -14.37 4.82 -7.77
CA ASN A 110 -13.13 4.10 -7.54
C ASN A 110 -12.23 4.28 -8.77
N ASP A 111 -11.03 4.82 -8.60
CA ASP A 111 -10.02 4.71 -9.64
C ASP A 111 -9.34 3.34 -9.54
N PRO A 112 -9.87 2.31 -10.22
CA PRO A 112 -9.29 0.98 -10.16
C PRO A 112 -7.87 0.95 -10.71
N LYS A 113 -7.52 1.88 -11.62
CA LYS A 113 -6.18 1.97 -12.21
C LYS A 113 -5.12 2.24 -11.14
N ARG A 114 -5.42 3.10 -10.18
CA ARG A 114 -4.50 3.46 -9.09
C ARG A 114 -4.14 2.23 -8.24
N PHE A 115 -5.13 1.43 -7.85
CA PHE A 115 -4.88 0.22 -7.05
C PHE A 115 -4.38 -0.96 -7.89
N LEU A 116 -4.86 -1.09 -9.11
CA LEU A 116 -4.38 -2.12 -10.04
C LEU A 116 -2.93 -1.87 -10.47
N SER A 117 -2.44 -0.64 -10.37
CA SER A 117 -1.04 -0.32 -10.66
C SER A 117 -0.07 -0.67 -9.52
N ARG A 118 -0.57 -1.14 -8.36
CA ARG A 118 0.29 -1.63 -7.28
C ARG A 118 1.05 -2.87 -7.71
N THR A 119 2.30 -2.90 -7.36
CA THR A 119 3.12 -4.10 -7.52
C THR A 119 2.67 -5.15 -6.51
N PHE A 120 2.20 -6.29 -6.99
CA PHE A 120 1.86 -7.45 -6.15
C PHE A 120 3.12 -8.27 -5.83
N ILE A 121 3.95 -8.49 -6.87
CA ILE A 121 5.26 -9.11 -6.73
C ILE A 121 6.26 -8.13 -7.31
N SER A 122 7.21 -7.68 -6.50
CA SER A 122 8.25 -6.75 -6.96
C SER A 122 9.10 -7.42 -8.04
N PRO A 123 9.24 -6.81 -9.21
CA PRO A 123 10.18 -7.30 -10.20
C PRO A 123 11.59 -7.22 -9.60
N VAL A 124 12.36 -8.27 -9.79
CA VAL A 124 13.76 -8.34 -9.37
C VAL A 124 14.57 -8.75 -10.57
N GLU A 125 15.50 -7.88 -10.93
CA GLU A 125 16.52 -8.18 -11.90
C GLU A 125 17.85 -8.44 -11.18
N ARG A 126 18.53 -9.51 -11.56
CA ARG A 126 19.79 -9.89 -10.98
C ARG A 126 20.78 -10.27 -12.08
N ASN A 127 21.88 -9.56 -12.09
CA ASN A 127 23.00 -9.81 -12.97
C ASN A 127 24.19 -10.25 -12.11
N SER A 128 24.72 -11.45 -12.38
CA SER A 128 25.84 -12.01 -11.65
C SER A 128 26.91 -12.47 -12.62
N VAL A 129 28.14 -12.10 -12.34
CA VAL A 129 29.32 -12.55 -13.06
C VAL A 129 30.28 -13.16 -12.04
N PHE A 130 30.69 -14.38 -12.27
CA PHE A 130 31.69 -15.07 -11.47
C PHE A 130 32.81 -15.54 -12.40
N ALA A 131 34.02 -15.33 -11.97
CA ALA A 131 35.20 -15.81 -12.63
C ALA A 131 36.16 -16.42 -11.60
N GLU A 132 36.73 -17.54 -11.91
CA GLU A 132 37.77 -18.16 -11.12
C GLU A 132 38.91 -18.67 -12.03
N GLY A 133 40.07 -18.70 -11.47
CA GLY A 133 41.22 -19.23 -12.18
C GLY A 133 42.30 -19.67 -11.22
N SER A 134 43.12 -20.59 -11.67
CA SER A 134 44.25 -21.04 -10.88
C SER A 134 45.45 -21.40 -11.79
N TYR A 135 46.63 -21.28 -11.22
CA TYR A 135 47.86 -21.58 -11.92
C TYR A 135 48.82 -22.33 -10.97
N THR A 136 49.33 -23.46 -11.42
CA THR A 136 50.29 -24.27 -10.67
C THR A 136 51.70 -23.67 -10.86
N LEU A 137 52.30 -23.19 -9.76
CA LEU A 137 53.62 -22.62 -9.74
C LEU A 137 54.69 -23.68 -9.65
N SER A 138 54.43 -24.75 -8.88
CA SER A 138 55.30 -25.90 -8.67
C SER A 138 54.44 -27.11 -8.19
N ASP A 139 55.08 -28.26 -8.05
CA ASP A 139 54.40 -29.47 -7.52
C ASP A 139 53.81 -29.24 -6.11
N SER A 140 54.32 -28.27 -5.36
CA SER A 140 53.93 -27.95 -3.99
C SER A 140 53.20 -26.63 -3.81
N ALA A 141 52.92 -25.86 -4.90
CA ALA A 141 52.30 -24.57 -4.80
C ALA A 141 51.39 -24.21 -6.00
N LYS A 142 50.20 -23.81 -5.72
CA LYS A 142 49.20 -23.36 -6.68
C LYS A 142 48.64 -22.00 -6.24
N VAL A 143 48.64 -21.02 -7.12
CA VAL A 143 47.92 -19.77 -6.90
C VAL A 143 46.53 -19.87 -7.49
N TYR A 144 45.57 -19.17 -6.88
CA TYR A 144 44.23 -19.07 -7.37
C TYR A 144 43.67 -17.65 -7.20
N GLY A 145 42.66 -17.36 -7.97
CA GLY A 145 41.93 -16.11 -7.86
C GLY A 145 40.47 -16.30 -8.21
N GLU A 146 39.62 -15.53 -7.51
CA GLU A 146 38.20 -15.48 -7.71
C GLU A 146 37.75 -14.03 -7.83
N ALA A 147 36.78 -13.79 -8.70
CA ALA A 147 36.11 -12.50 -8.80
C ALA A 147 34.61 -12.72 -8.91
N LEU A 148 33.85 -11.99 -8.13
CA LEU A 148 32.39 -12.00 -8.14
C LEU A 148 31.89 -10.57 -8.29
N TYR A 149 31.00 -10.36 -9.23
CA TYR A 149 30.17 -9.16 -9.36
C TYR A 149 28.71 -9.58 -9.32
N ASN A 150 27.92 -8.92 -8.50
CA ASN A 150 26.47 -9.14 -8.43
C ASN A 150 25.76 -7.79 -8.36
N LYS A 151 24.83 -7.55 -9.29
CA LYS A 151 23.95 -6.39 -9.26
C LYS A 151 22.52 -6.87 -9.17
N ARG A 152 21.77 -6.34 -8.21
CA ARG A 152 20.35 -6.59 -8.00
C ARG A 152 19.60 -5.28 -8.08
N GLU A 153 18.58 -5.23 -8.93
CA GLU A 153 17.63 -4.14 -9.03
C GLU A 153 16.24 -4.64 -8.68
N SER A 154 15.49 -3.85 -7.95
CA SER A 154 14.08 -4.11 -7.67
C SER A 154 13.29 -2.82 -7.57
N ALA A 155 12.04 -2.87 -8.01
CA ALA A 155 11.15 -1.74 -7.96
C ALA A 155 9.78 -2.16 -7.40
N GLN A 156 9.16 -1.28 -6.62
CA GLN A 156 7.84 -1.48 -6.08
C GLN A 156 7.00 -0.23 -6.27
N LYS A 157 5.83 -0.39 -6.88
CA LYS A 157 4.81 0.67 -6.94
C LYS A 157 3.77 0.40 -5.86
N SER A 158 3.52 1.37 -5.01
CA SER A 158 2.57 1.29 -3.93
C SER A 158 1.82 2.60 -3.73
N TRP A 159 0.74 2.53 -2.98
CA TRP A 159 -0.07 3.70 -2.62
C TRP A 159 -0.36 3.63 -1.13
N ARG A 160 -0.25 4.77 -0.47
CA ARG A 160 -0.52 4.90 0.96
C ARG A 160 -1.62 5.93 1.18
N GLN A 161 -2.54 5.60 2.08
CA GLN A 161 -3.49 6.58 2.59
C GLN A 161 -2.90 7.30 3.79
N LEU A 162 -3.06 8.60 3.79
CA LEU A 162 -2.75 9.47 4.92
C LEU A 162 -4.04 10.13 5.41
N PHE A 163 -4.04 10.45 6.68
CA PHE A 163 -5.18 11.04 7.38
C PHE A 163 -4.77 12.31 8.11
N PRO A 164 -4.31 13.37 7.40
CA PRO A 164 -3.92 14.61 8.05
C PRO A 164 -5.13 15.28 8.69
N ASN A 165 -4.94 15.78 9.91
CA ASN A 165 -5.94 16.58 10.60
C ASN A 165 -5.80 18.06 10.21
N VAL A 166 -6.93 18.69 9.94
CA VAL A 166 -7.03 20.13 9.68
C VAL A 166 -7.70 20.76 10.89
N ALA A 167 -7.03 21.71 11.54
CA ALA A 167 -7.52 22.35 12.74
C ALA A 167 -8.83 23.12 12.46
N ALA A 168 -9.71 23.21 13.46
CA ALA A 168 -10.96 23.97 13.37
C ALA A 168 -10.74 25.44 13.03
N ALA A 169 -9.64 26.03 13.53
CA ALA A 169 -9.28 27.41 13.28
C ALA A 169 -8.65 27.68 11.90
N ASN A 170 -8.41 26.64 11.09
CA ASN A 170 -7.88 26.83 9.75
C ASN A 170 -8.96 27.51 8.87
N PRO A 171 -8.67 28.66 8.25
CA PRO A 171 -9.66 29.40 7.45
C PRO A 171 -10.18 28.62 6.24
N SER A 172 -9.45 27.61 5.77
CA SER A 172 -9.88 26.71 4.70
C SER A 172 -10.69 25.51 5.18
N ASN A 173 -10.96 25.40 6.49
CA ASN A 173 -11.75 24.34 7.09
C ASN A 173 -13.22 24.76 7.24
N PRO A 174 -14.13 24.30 6.37
CA PRO A 174 -15.54 24.72 6.42
C PRO A 174 -16.36 24.01 7.50
N PHE A 175 -15.77 23.05 8.21
CA PHE A 175 -16.52 22.14 9.10
C PHE A 175 -16.73 22.71 10.51
N GLY A 176 -16.02 23.79 10.91
CA GLY A 176 -16.11 24.41 12.22
C GLY A 176 -15.62 23.55 13.38
N GLU A 177 -14.94 22.47 13.09
CA GLU A 177 -14.31 21.52 14.02
C GLU A 177 -13.11 20.87 13.35
N ILE A 178 -12.35 20.07 14.07
CA ILE A 178 -11.23 19.33 13.46
C ILE A 178 -11.77 18.39 12.38
N ALA A 179 -11.27 18.59 11.16
CA ALA A 179 -11.54 17.73 10.02
C ALA A 179 -10.33 16.83 9.75
N ARG A 180 -10.58 15.65 9.22
CA ARG A 180 -9.55 14.72 8.78
C ARG A 180 -9.73 14.49 7.29
N SER A 181 -8.74 14.88 6.52
CA SER A 181 -8.69 14.57 5.09
C SER A 181 -8.20 13.15 4.87
N ILE A 182 -8.75 12.48 3.87
CA ILE A 182 -8.21 11.21 3.38
C ILE A 182 -7.48 11.52 2.08
N VAL A 183 -6.18 11.34 2.10
CA VAL A 183 -5.31 11.62 0.94
C VAL A 183 -4.58 10.35 0.57
N THR A 184 -4.58 10.02 -0.70
CA THR A 184 -3.85 8.86 -1.22
C THR A 184 -2.66 9.34 -2.06
N ILE A 185 -1.50 8.84 -1.72
CA ILE A 185 -0.25 9.24 -2.34
C ILE A 185 0.50 8.02 -2.87
N PRO A 186 1.28 8.18 -3.95
CA PRO A 186 2.21 7.14 -4.37
C PRO A 186 3.32 6.99 -3.33
N THR A 187 3.78 5.77 -3.15
CA THR A 187 4.92 5.42 -2.29
C THR A 187 5.78 4.40 -3.03
N ASN A 188 6.30 4.83 -4.18
CA ASN A 188 7.17 3.97 -4.98
C ASN A 188 8.52 3.82 -4.27
N GLN A 189 9.11 2.66 -4.44
CA GLN A 189 10.42 2.34 -3.91
C GLN A 189 11.25 1.69 -5.01
N GLU A 190 12.49 2.13 -5.12
CA GLU A 190 13.48 1.54 -6.00
C GLU A 190 14.69 1.18 -5.17
N GLN A 191 15.26 0.03 -5.46
CA GLN A 191 16.43 -0.47 -4.77
C GLN A 191 17.41 -1.02 -5.79
N GLU A 192 18.65 -0.56 -5.68
CA GLU A 192 19.79 -1.08 -6.41
C GLU A 192 20.86 -1.49 -5.40
N VAL A 193 21.38 -2.70 -5.53
CA VAL A 193 22.44 -3.23 -4.67
C VAL A 193 23.52 -3.83 -5.58
N GLU A 194 24.72 -3.33 -5.45
CA GLU A 194 25.91 -3.90 -6.08
C GLU A 194 26.78 -4.57 -5.02
N PHE A 195 27.31 -5.73 -5.38
CA PHE A 195 28.28 -6.45 -4.57
C PHE A 195 29.46 -6.89 -5.43
N LYS A 196 30.65 -6.57 -4.99
CA LYS A 196 31.91 -6.93 -5.65
C LYS A 196 32.79 -7.67 -4.65
N ARG A 197 33.42 -8.74 -5.09
CA ARG A 197 34.40 -9.49 -4.28
C ARG A 197 35.53 -9.95 -5.17
N ALA A 198 36.74 -9.80 -4.68
CA ALA A 198 37.93 -10.36 -5.29
C ALA A 198 38.73 -11.12 -4.22
N VAL A 199 39.24 -12.28 -4.58
CA VAL A 199 40.08 -13.14 -3.76
C VAL A 199 41.30 -13.50 -4.56
N VAL A 200 42.47 -13.47 -3.92
CA VAL A 200 43.71 -14.04 -4.45
C VAL A 200 44.34 -14.85 -3.35
N GLY A 201 44.73 -16.06 -3.65
CA GLY A 201 45.30 -16.97 -2.65
C GLY A 201 46.36 -17.89 -3.23
N ILE A 202 47.04 -18.56 -2.33
CA ILE A 202 48.02 -19.60 -2.61
C ILE A 202 47.72 -20.80 -1.72
N THR A 203 47.70 -21.97 -2.33
CA THR A 203 47.52 -23.25 -1.63
C THR A 203 48.58 -24.22 -2.05
N GLY A 204 48.88 -25.17 -1.20
CA GLY A 204 49.84 -26.19 -1.51
C GLY A 204 50.14 -27.11 -0.32
N GLU A 205 51.19 -27.92 -0.50
CA GLU A 205 51.67 -28.87 0.52
C GLU A 205 53.18 -28.73 0.69
N TRP A 206 53.61 -28.82 1.93
CA TRP A 206 55.04 -28.89 2.26
C TRP A 206 55.56 -30.29 1.97
N SER A 207 56.61 -30.41 1.15
CA SER A 207 57.17 -31.68 0.71
C SER A 207 58.51 -32.00 1.38
N SER A 208 58.91 -31.27 2.40
CA SER A 208 60.18 -31.49 3.11
C SER A 208 60.25 -30.80 4.47
N GLY A 209 61.16 -31.27 5.31
CA GLY A 209 61.38 -30.71 6.64
C GLY A 209 60.38 -31.18 7.67
N PHE A 210 60.26 -30.45 8.79
CA PHE A 210 59.37 -30.86 9.89
C PHE A 210 57.88 -30.64 9.60
N LEU A 211 57.55 -29.91 8.52
CA LEU A 211 56.16 -29.69 8.03
C LEU A 211 55.79 -30.62 6.89
N ASP A 212 56.59 -31.64 6.58
CA ASP A 212 56.30 -32.56 5.50
C ASP A 212 54.88 -33.17 5.62
N GLY A 213 54.12 -33.14 4.55
CA GLY A 213 52.72 -33.55 4.51
C GLY A 213 51.69 -32.56 5.07
N TRP A 214 52.12 -31.37 5.50
CA TRP A 214 51.20 -30.32 5.88
C TRP A 214 50.70 -29.53 4.66
N SER A 215 49.39 -29.33 4.57
CA SER A 215 48.77 -28.41 3.59
C SER A 215 48.66 -27.02 4.10
N TYR A 216 48.75 -26.06 3.24
CA TYR A 216 48.51 -24.64 3.54
C TYR A 216 47.56 -24.01 2.53
N ASP A 217 46.77 -23.04 2.99
CA ASP A 217 45.95 -22.14 2.18
C ASP A 217 46.00 -20.75 2.84
N ALA A 218 46.47 -19.79 2.07
CA ALA A 218 46.56 -18.40 2.48
C ALA A 218 45.96 -17.51 1.41
N TYR A 219 45.06 -16.63 1.81
CA TYR A 219 44.42 -15.72 0.83
C TYR A 219 44.23 -14.32 1.39
N ILE A 220 44.08 -13.39 0.49
CA ILE A 220 43.61 -12.03 0.74
C ILE A 220 42.34 -11.80 -0.05
N GLN A 221 41.37 -11.14 0.57
CA GLN A 221 40.12 -10.79 -0.11
C GLN A 221 39.75 -9.33 0.11
N ARG A 222 39.09 -8.77 -0.87
CA ARG A 222 38.37 -7.50 -0.76
C ARG A 222 36.92 -7.71 -1.19
N ALA A 223 35.99 -7.22 -0.38
CA ALA A 223 34.58 -7.17 -0.71
C ALA A 223 34.03 -5.77 -0.48
N GLU A 224 33.14 -5.35 -1.35
CA GLU A 224 32.50 -4.05 -1.33
C GLU A 224 31.02 -4.24 -1.66
N SER A 225 30.16 -3.54 -0.92
CA SER A 225 28.71 -3.57 -1.16
C SER A 225 28.19 -2.15 -1.12
N ASP A 226 27.62 -1.72 -2.24
CA ASP A 226 26.97 -0.42 -2.41
C ASP A 226 25.48 -0.63 -2.58
N ALA A 227 24.67 0.19 -1.91
CA ALA A 227 23.21 0.11 -2.00
C ALA A 227 22.61 1.51 -2.12
N THR A 228 21.74 1.67 -3.11
CA THR A 228 20.94 2.87 -3.31
C THR A 228 19.46 2.53 -3.12
N TYR A 229 18.78 3.30 -2.26
CA TYR A 229 17.36 3.22 -2.00
C TYR A 229 16.70 4.54 -2.33
N VAL A 230 15.75 4.51 -3.26
CA VAL A 230 14.96 5.67 -3.64
C VAL A 230 13.53 5.44 -3.18
N ASN A 231 12.98 6.37 -2.42
CA ASN A 231 11.61 6.30 -1.92
C ASN A 231 10.89 7.62 -2.21
N ASP A 232 9.63 7.52 -2.65
CA ASP A 232 8.77 8.70 -2.70
C ASP A 232 8.43 9.15 -1.28
N ILE A 233 8.68 10.41 -0.99
CA ILE A 233 8.37 11.05 0.29
C ILE A 233 7.52 12.29 0.07
N ILE A 234 6.75 12.68 1.09
CA ILE A 234 6.00 13.94 1.11
C ILE A 234 6.76 14.91 2.01
N TYR A 235 6.88 16.12 1.53
CA TYR A 235 7.36 17.27 2.29
C TYR A 235 6.18 18.14 2.72
#